data_df416aff1259ec9595455e0eb0a62ac7
#
_entry.id   df416aff1259ec9595455e0eb0a62ac7
#
_cell.length_a   1.000
_cell.length_b   1.000
_cell.length_c   1.000
_cell.angle_alpha   90.00
_cell.angle_beta   90.00
_cell.angle_gamma   90.00
#
_symmetry.space_group_name_H-M   'P 1'
#
loop_
_entity.id
_entity.type
_entity.pdbx_description
1 polymer ?
#
loop_
_entity_poly.entity_id
_entity_poly.type
_entity_poly.pdbx_seq_one_letter_code
_entity_poly.pdbx_strand_id
1 'polypeptide(L)'
;NLKISTSQGKWPKDAIHPLQLSISVQEAMSNGDHLVFDGGNTHFWSEIAVNIVGVKNNLSLGSVMHPGSYSLLGVGISFALSVKRLNPKDNVILITGDGAFLSGGLSIETAFQEALPIIVVVDNNGGLDCISQQQERLFTSGTHFATDFRDIPFHKLVEGLGGYGEL
;
A
#
# COMPACT_ATOMS: atom_id res chain seq x y z
N ASN A 1 23.41 -7.59 3.39
CA ASN A 1 23.30 -6.73 2.19
C ASN A 1 22.44 -7.45 1.17
N LEU A 2 21.12 -7.22 1.23
CA LEU A 2 20.17 -7.71 0.23
C LEU A 2 20.44 -6.90 -1.05
N LYS A 3 21.03 -7.53 -2.06
CA LYS A 3 21.07 -6.92 -3.40
C LYS A 3 19.71 -7.15 -4.04
N ILE A 4 18.84 -6.13 -3.98
CA ILE A 4 17.60 -6.14 -4.75
C ILE A 4 18.03 -5.96 -6.21
N SER A 5 17.89 -7.02 -7.00
CA SER A 5 18.02 -6.92 -8.44
C SER A 5 16.82 -6.13 -8.95
N THR A 6 17.03 -4.89 -9.36
CA THR A 6 16.03 -4.11 -10.08
C THR A 6 15.89 -4.71 -11.47
N SER A 7 15.16 -5.81 -11.56
CA SER A 7 14.92 -6.48 -12.83
C SER A 7 14.02 -5.61 -13.70
N GLN A 8 14.62 -5.02 -14.74
CA GLN A 8 14.06 -4.73 -16.04
C GLN A 8 12.94 -3.68 -16.21
N GLY A 9 12.53 -2.94 -15.20
CA GLY A 9 11.76 -1.72 -15.41
C GLY A 9 12.69 -0.51 -15.39
N LYS A 10 12.54 0.43 -16.30
CA LYS A 10 13.18 1.75 -16.20
C LYS A 10 12.48 2.53 -15.08
N TRP A 11 12.80 2.22 -13.84
CA TRP A 11 12.37 3.04 -12.70
C TRP A 11 12.99 4.43 -12.86
N PRO A 12 12.23 5.51 -12.69
CA PRO A 12 12.81 6.85 -12.59
C PRO A 12 13.91 6.83 -11.54
N LYS A 13 14.99 7.58 -11.76
CA LYS A 13 16.15 7.58 -10.85
C LYS A 13 15.80 7.92 -9.40
N ASP A 14 14.72 8.66 -9.22
CA ASP A 14 14.24 9.17 -7.93
C ASP A 14 13.04 8.38 -7.39
N ALA A 15 12.61 7.31 -8.07
CA ALA A 15 11.50 6.49 -7.61
C ALA A 15 11.92 5.57 -6.45
N ILE A 16 11.07 5.48 -5.45
CA ILE A 16 11.25 4.56 -4.31
C ILE A 16 10.77 3.17 -4.73
N HIS A 17 11.60 2.16 -4.54
CA HIS A 17 11.18 0.79 -4.79
C HIS A 17 10.12 0.34 -3.77
N PRO A 18 9.02 -0.33 -4.15
CA PRO A 18 7.93 -0.71 -3.23
C PRO A 18 8.39 -1.49 -1.99
N LEU A 19 9.40 -2.35 -2.12
CA LEU A 19 10.00 -3.02 -0.96
C LEU A 19 10.67 -2.01 -0.01
N GLN A 20 11.38 -1.03 -0.54
CA GLN A 20 12.03 0.00 0.29
C GLN A 20 10.98 0.88 0.99
N LEU A 21 9.92 1.26 0.27
CA LEU A 21 8.77 1.97 0.86
C LEU A 21 8.20 1.16 2.02
N SER A 22 7.86 -0.11 1.78
CA SER A 22 7.27 -0.99 2.79
C SER A 22 8.17 -1.22 4.00
N ILE A 23 9.49 -1.39 3.79
CA ILE A 23 10.46 -1.49 4.88
C ILE A 23 10.49 -0.19 5.70
N SER A 24 10.59 0.97 5.04
CA SER A 24 10.66 2.27 5.73
C SER A 24 9.42 2.54 6.57
N VAL A 25 8.22 2.22 6.06
CA VAL A 25 6.98 2.34 6.82
C VAL A 25 6.99 1.42 8.03
N GLN A 26 7.37 0.16 7.86
CA GLN A 26 7.35 -0.82 8.94
C GLN A 26 8.47 -0.58 9.98
N GLU A 27 9.62 -0.03 9.58
CA GLU A 27 10.68 0.40 10.53
C GLU A 27 10.24 1.59 11.40
N ALA A 28 9.27 2.37 10.95
CA ALA A 28 8.68 3.47 11.73
C ALA A 28 7.56 3.00 12.68
N MET A 29 7.11 1.75 12.57
CA MET A 29 6.05 1.19 13.42
C MET A 29 6.59 0.76 14.80
N SER A 30 5.68 0.70 15.76
CA SER A 30 5.95 0.26 17.13
C SER A 30 5.27 -1.08 17.43
N ASN A 31 5.70 -1.73 18.50
CA ASN A 31 5.04 -2.95 18.98
C ASN A 31 3.56 -2.65 19.33
N GLY A 32 2.67 -3.50 18.87
CA GLY A 32 1.24 -3.36 19.06
C GLY A 32 0.53 -2.60 17.92
N ASP A 33 1.24 -1.88 17.06
CA ASP A 33 0.64 -1.26 15.88
C ASP A 33 0.07 -2.33 14.94
N HIS A 34 -0.92 -1.94 14.16
CA HIS A 34 -1.58 -2.82 13.20
C HIS A 34 -1.21 -2.44 11.77
N LEU A 35 -0.88 -3.43 10.96
CA LEU A 35 -0.54 -3.27 9.56
C LEU A 35 -1.63 -3.86 8.68
N VAL A 36 -2.07 -3.08 7.70
CA VAL A 36 -2.94 -3.54 6.61
C VAL A 36 -2.23 -3.28 5.30
N PHE A 37 -2.31 -4.19 4.34
CA PHE A 37 -1.82 -3.90 2.99
C PHE A 37 -2.79 -4.42 1.93
N ASP A 38 -2.86 -3.67 0.83
CA ASP A 38 -3.76 -3.92 -0.29
C ASP A 38 -3.05 -3.58 -1.60
N GLY A 39 -3.45 -4.23 -2.66
CA GLY A 39 -2.87 -4.04 -3.98
C GLY A 39 -2.27 -5.31 -4.55
N GLY A 40 -1.72 -5.22 -5.75
CA GLY A 40 -1.01 -6.30 -6.42
C GLY A 40 0.45 -6.40 -5.94
N ASN A 41 1.35 -5.71 -6.63
CA ASN A 41 2.78 -5.71 -6.28
C ASN A 41 3.04 -5.12 -4.90
N THR A 42 2.34 -4.07 -4.51
CA THR A 42 2.44 -3.45 -3.17
C THR A 42 2.19 -4.46 -2.06
N HIS A 43 1.18 -5.32 -2.22
CA HIS A 43 0.89 -6.42 -1.29
C HIS A 43 2.10 -7.36 -1.16
N PHE A 44 2.61 -7.90 -2.27
CA PHE A 44 3.72 -8.85 -2.24
C PHE A 44 4.98 -8.26 -1.59
N TRP A 45 5.33 -7.01 -1.91
CA TRP A 45 6.48 -6.34 -1.32
C TRP A 45 6.28 -6.05 0.16
N SER A 46 5.06 -5.72 0.58
CA SER A 46 4.74 -5.50 1.99
C SER A 46 4.84 -6.77 2.82
N GLU A 47 4.39 -7.91 2.27
CA GLU A 47 4.52 -9.21 2.91
C GLU A 47 5.99 -9.64 3.09
N ILE A 48 6.83 -9.40 2.08
CA ILE A 48 8.28 -9.62 2.18
C ILE A 48 8.89 -8.72 3.27
N ALA A 49 8.49 -7.45 3.32
CA ALA A 49 8.97 -6.50 4.31
C ALA A 49 8.63 -6.93 5.75
N VAL A 50 7.43 -7.49 6.02
CA VAL A 50 7.05 -8.01 7.34
C VAL A 50 8.07 -9.02 7.85
N ASN A 51 8.51 -9.94 7.00
CA ASN A 51 9.50 -10.94 7.39
C ASN A 51 10.87 -10.32 7.64
N ILE A 52 11.29 -9.34 6.82
CA ILE A 52 12.60 -8.67 6.98
C ILE A 52 12.64 -7.85 8.25
N VAL A 53 11.65 -6.98 8.46
CA VAL A 53 11.62 -6.03 9.59
C VAL A 53 11.31 -6.75 10.90
N GLY A 54 10.38 -7.71 10.88
CA GLY A 54 10.05 -8.51 12.05
C GLY A 54 11.26 -9.23 12.64
N VAL A 55 12.09 -9.84 11.79
CA VAL A 55 13.33 -10.51 12.23
C VAL A 55 14.41 -9.51 12.65
N LYS A 56 14.62 -8.44 11.85
CA LYS A 56 15.71 -7.47 12.09
C LYS A 56 15.48 -6.63 13.35
N ASN A 57 14.24 -6.18 13.56
CA ASN A 57 13.92 -5.20 14.60
C ASN A 57 13.16 -5.82 15.79
N ASN A 58 12.91 -7.12 15.76
CA ASN A 58 12.06 -7.80 16.75
C ASN A 58 10.69 -7.11 16.91
N LEU A 59 10.13 -6.62 15.79
CA LEU A 59 8.85 -5.92 15.75
C LEU A 59 7.70 -6.91 15.95
N SER A 60 6.86 -6.68 16.95
CA SER A 60 5.66 -7.47 17.24
C SER A 60 4.42 -6.65 16.94
N LEU A 61 3.82 -6.86 15.78
CA LEU A 61 2.60 -6.19 15.36
C LEU A 61 1.38 -6.76 16.08
N GLY A 62 0.39 -5.91 16.36
CA GLY A 62 -0.90 -6.30 16.91
C GLY A 62 -1.69 -7.18 15.95
N SER A 63 -1.69 -6.82 14.68
CA SER A 63 -2.19 -7.67 13.58
C SER A 63 -1.58 -7.29 12.24
N VAL A 64 -1.62 -8.24 11.31
CA VAL A 64 -1.32 -8.03 9.89
C VAL A 64 -2.52 -8.52 9.10
N MET A 65 -3.11 -7.66 8.27
CA MET A 65 -4.30 -7.98 7.46
C MET A 65 -4.09 -7.64 5.99
N HIS A 66 -4.60 -8.50 5.12
CA HIS A 66 -4.56 -8.33 3.66
C HIS A 66 -5.68 -9.14 3.00
N PRO A 67 -6.00 -8.93 1.71
CA PRO A 67 -7.12 -9.60 1.02
C PRO A 67 -6.95 -11.12 0.83
N GLY A 68 -5.80 -11.69 1.20
CA GLY A 68 -5.53 -13.12 1.11
C GLY A 68 -5.52 -13.64 -0.33
N SER A 69 -5.83 -14.92 -0.48
CA SER A 69 -5.79 -15.61 -1.78
C SER A 69 -6.82 -15.09 -2.80
N TYR A 70 -7.85 -14.39 -2.36
CA TYR A 70 -8.83 -13.76 -3.27
C TYR A 70 -8.25 -12.52 -3.98
N SER A 71 -7.21 -11.91 -3.44
CA SER A 71 -6.52 -10.76 -4.00
C SER A 71 -7.46 -9.63 -4.45
N LEU A 72 -8.57 -9.44 -3.75
CA LEU A 72 -9.55 -8.39 -4.06
C LEU A 72 -8.95 -7.03 -3.74
N LEU A 73 -8.86 -6.17 -4.75
CA LEU A 73 -8.36 -4.80 -4.59
C LEU A 73 -9.43 -3.88 -3.98
N GLY A 74 -8.99 -2.89 -3.20
CA GLY A 74 -9.85 -1.84 -2.64
C GLY A 74 -10.48 -2.17 -1.30
N VAL A 75 -10.12 -3.28 -0.67
CA VAL A 75 -10.63 -3.67 0.67
C VAL A 75 -9.80 -3.09 1.80
N GLY A 76 -8.60 -2.57 1.52
CA GLY A 76 -7.62 -2.14 2.52
C GLY A 76 -8.16 -1.08 3.47
N ILE A 77 -8.85 -0.04 2.96
CA ILE A 77 -9.46 0.99 3.80
C ILE A 77 -10.48 0.37 4.76
N SER A 78 -11.38 -0.48 4.26
CA SER A 78 -12.40 -1.12 5.09
C SER A 78 -11.79 -2.01 6.18
N PHE A 79 -10.72 -2.72 5.86
CA PHE A 79 -9.97 -3.51 6.85
C PHE A 79 -9.31 -2.62 7.90
N ALA A 80 -8.63 -1.55 7.48
CA ALA A 80 -7.99 -0.62 8.39
C ALA A 80 -8.99 0.05 9.34
N LEU A 81 -10.15 0.47 8.84
CA LEU A 81 -11.23 1.04 9.67
C LEU A 81 -11.79 0.01 10.65
N SER A 82 -11.97 -1.24 10.23
CA SER A 82 -12.42 -2.32 11.09
C SER A 82 -11.43 -2.60 12.23
N VAL A 83 -10.15 -2.67 11.91
CA VAL A 83 -9.08 -2.84 12.90
C VAL A 83 -9.06 -1.65 13.86
N LYS A 84 -9.14 -0.41 13.36
CA LYS A 84 -9.16 0.80 14.18
C LYS A 84 -10.37 0.85 15.12
N ARG A 85 -11.54 0.42 14.64
CA ARG A 85 -12.76 0.35 15.45
C ARG A 85 -12.61 -0.60 16.62
N LEU A 86 -11.96 -1.74 16.41
CA LEU A 86 -11.71 -2.76 17.44
C LEU A 86 -10.58 -2.39 18.38
N ASN A 87 -9.61 -1.61 17.90
CA ASN A 87 -8.40 -1.21 18.63
C ASN A 87 -8.23 0.32 18.61
N PRO A 88 -9.12 1.07 19.29
CA PRO A 88 -9.21 2.53 19.11
C PRO A 88 -7.98 3.31 19.61
N LYS A 89 -7.14 2.70 20.46
CA LYS A 89 -5.93 3.33 21.01
C LYS A 89 -4.68 3.07 20.18
N ASP A 90 -4.69 2.00 19.37
CA ASP A 90 -3.51 1.55 18.65
C ASP A 90 -3.40 2.26 17.29
N ASN A 91 -2.21 2.39 16.74
CA ASN A 91 -2.05 2.91 15.39
C ASN A 91 -2.42 1.83 14.37
N VAL A 92 -3.05 2.24 13.30
CA VAL A 92 -3.38 1.39 12.15
C VAL A 92 -2.80 2.03 10.91
N ILE A 93 -1.89 1.31 10.25
CA ILE A 93 -1.21 1.75 9.06
C ILE A 93 -1.65 0.87 7.89
N LEU A 94 -2.13 1.49 6.83
CA LEU A 94 -2.45 0.85 5.56
C LEU A 94 -1.39 1.22 4.52
N ILE A 95 -0.76 0.22 3.91
CA ILE A 95 0.04 0.39 2.70
C ILE A 95 -0.79 -0.14 1.53
N THR A 96 -1.08 0.72 0.55
CA THR A 96 -1.97 0.37 -0.57
C THR A 96 -1.40 0.84 -1.89
N GLY A 97 -1.61 0.07 -2.97
CA GLY A 97 -1.32 0.54 -4.32
C GLY A 97 -2.33 1.58 -4.78
N ASP A 98 -1.93 2.41 -5.75
CA ASP A 98 -2.79 3.42 -6.36
C ASP A 98 -4.07 2.83 -6.98
N GLY A 99 -3.97 1.71 -7.69
CA GLY A 99 -5.12 1.01 -8.26
C GLY A 99 -6.07 0.43 -7.20
N ALA A 100 -5.54 -0.06 -6.09
CA ALA A 100 -6.34 -0.53 -4.97
C ALA A 100 -7.05 0.65 -4.28
N PHE A 101 -6.33 1.76 -4.06
CA PHE A 101 -6.93 2.98 -3.51
C PHE A 101 -8.04 3.52 -4.42
N LEU A 102 -7.84 3.56 -5.74
CA LEU A 102 -8.89 3.98 -6.68
C LEU A 102 -10.13 3.08 -6.65
N SER A 103 -9.95 1.81 -6.34
CA SER A 103 -11.06 0.85 -6.30
C SER A 103 -11.96 0.99 -5.06
N GLY A 104 -11.41 1.39 -3.92
CA GLY A 104 -12.14 1.45 -2.65
C GLY A 104 -11.85 2.66 -1.76
N GLY A 105 -10.96 3.55 -2.20
CA GLY A 105 -10.40 4.63 -1.36
C GLY A 105 -11.41 5.65 -0.86
N LEU A 106 -12.54 5.86 -1.57
CA LEU A 106 -13.59 6.80 -1.10
C LEU A 106 -14.24 6.33 0.20
N SER A 107 -14.13 5.06 0.57
CA SER A 107 -14.57 4.58 1.89
C SER A 107 -13.79 5.20 3.05
N ILE A 108 -12.68 5.93 2.77
CA ILE A 108 -11.97 6.73 3.78
C ILE A 108 -12.84 7.84 4.38
N GLU A 109 -13.91 8.26 3.69
CA GLU A 109 -14.89 9.21 4.25
C GLU A 109 -15.45 8.70 5.60
N THR A 110 -15.65 7.39 5.72
CA THR A 110 -16.09 6.78 6.99
C THR A 110 -15.10 7.00 8.13
N ALA A 111 -13.79 7.15 7.84
CA ALA A 111 -12.80 7.49 8.86
C ALA A 111 -13.08 8.84 9.51
N PHE A 112 -13.51 9.81 8.69
CA PHE A 112 -13.86 11.15 9.17
C PHE A 112 -15.19 11.14 9.91
N GLN A 113 -16.21 10.51 9.33
CA GLN A 113 -17.56 10.42 9.91
C GLN A 113 -17.54 9.74 11.29
N GLU A 114 -16.76 8.68 11.44
CA GLU A 114 -16.68 7.85 12.65
C GLU A 114 -15.52 8.21 13.58
N ALA A 115 -14.75 9.24 13.25
CA ALA A 115 -13.54 9.64 13.99
C ALA A 115 -12.56 8.46 14.23
N LEU A 116 -12.27 7.72 13.17
CA LEU A 116 -11.35 6.57 13.17
C LEU A 116 -10.03 6.94 12.48
N PRO A 117 -9.07 7.58 13.18
CA PRO A 117 -7.81 8.01 12.57
C PRO A 117 -6.97 6.79 12.17
N ILE A 118 -6.66 6.69 10.88
CA ILE A 118 -5.75 5.71 10.27
C ILE A 118 -4.69 6.44 9.47
N ILE A 119 -3.54 5.79 9.27
CA ILE A 119 -2.47 6.27 8.40
C ILE A 119 -2.53 5.47 7.11
N VAL A 120 -2.59 6.16 5.97
CA VAL A 120 -2.63 5.51 4.65
C VAL A 120 -1.42 5.95 3.84
N VAL A 121 -0.64 4.98 3.40
CA VAL A 121 0.50 5.18 2.52
C VAL A 121 0.14 4.61 1.15
N VAL A 122 0.08 5.47 0.14
CA VAL A 122 -0.23 5.07 -1.24
C VAL A 122 1.07 4.89 -2.01
N ASP A 123 1.33 3.65 -2.44
CA ASP A 123 2.36 3.32 -3.42
C ASP A 123 1.86 3.72 -4.81
N ASN A 124 2.15 4.97 -5.19
CA ASN A 124 1.68 5.58 -6.43
C ASN A 124 2.68 5.31 -7.56
N ASN A 125 2.57 4.16 -8.18
CA ASN A 125 3.43 3.74 -9.29
C ASN A 125 2.84 4.07 -10.68
N GLY A 126 1.67 4.70 -10.75
CA GLY A 126 1.03 5.17 -11.97
C GLY A 126 0.28 4.07 -12.72
N GLY A 127 -0.16 3.00 -12.07
CA GLY A 127 -0.95 1.98 -12.76
C GLY A 127 -1.08 0.63 -12.09
N LEU A 128 -1.73 -0.27 -12.82
CA LEU A 128 -1.89 -1.68 -12.43
C LEU A 128 -0.63 -2.48 -12.77
N ASP A 129 0.48 -2.18 -12.11
CA ASP A 129 1.82 -2.66 -12.44
C ASP A 129 1.93 -4.20 -12.48
N CYS A 130 1.24 -4.90 -11.60
CA CYS A 130 1.19 -6.36 -11.63
C CYS A 130 0.61 -6.89 -12.95
N ILE A 131 -0.37 -6.19 -13.52
CA ILE A 131 -1.01 -6.57 -14.77
C ILE A 131 -0.15 -6.16 -15.97
N SER A 132 0.38 -4.93 -15.99
CA SER A 132 1.26 -4.48 -17.07
C SER A 132 2.50 -5.36 -17.22
N GLN A 133 3.12 -5.77 -16.12
CA GLN A 133 4.23 -6.74 -16.15
C GLN A 133 3.83 -8.10 -16.75
N GLN A 134 2.62 -8.57 -16.50
CA GLN A 134 2.12 -9.79 -17.12
C GLN A 134 1.87 -9.61 -18.60
N GLN A 135 1.31 -8.47 -19.02
CA GLN A 135 1.11 -8.14 -20.44
C GLN A 135 2.44 -8.11 -21.20
N GLU A 136 3.47 -7.49 -20.62
CA GLU A 136 4.81 -7.48 -21.22
C GLU A 136 5.43 -8.86 -21.37
N ARG A 137 5.19 -9.76 -20.41
CA ARG A 137 5.70 -11.13 -20.46
C ARG A 137 4.97 -12.00 -21.49
N LEU A 138 3.65 -11.79 -21.63
CA LEU A 138 2.80 -12.63 -22.48
C LEU A 138 2.76 -12.17 -23.93
N PHE A 139 2.90 -10.87 -24.18
CA PHE A 139 2.77 -10.31 -25.52
C PHE A 139 4.10 -9.74 -26.03
N THR A 140 4.35 -8.48 -25.80
CA THR A 140 5.58 -7.81 -26.25
C THR A 140 5.96 -6.76 -25.22
N SER A 141 7.25 -6.59 -25.00
CA SER A 141 7.76 -5.54 -24.11
C SER A 141 7.19 -4.17 -24.49
N GLY A 142 6.70 -3.43 -23.50
CA GLY A 142 6.04 -2.13 -23.69
C GLY A 142 4.56 -2.22 -24.07
N THR A 143 3.94 -3.40 -24.06
CA THR A 143 2.49 -3.53 -24.26
C THR A 143 1.77 -3.27 -22.94
N HIS A 144 1.19 -2.07 -22.83
CA HIS A 144 0.34 -1.69 -21.68
C HIS A 144 -1.07 -1.38 -22.20
N PHE A 145 -2.02 -2.25 -21.92
CA PHE A 145 -3.40 -2.05 -22.31
C PHE A 145 -4.28 -1.82 -21.09
N ALA A 146 -4.81 -0.61 -20.98
CA ALA A 146 -5.72 -0.17 -19.90
C ALA A 146 -5.14 -0.33 -18.46
N THR A 147 -3.84 -0.28 -18.32
CA THR A 147 -3.15 -0.45 -17.01
C THR A 147 -2.50 0.80 -16.49
N ASP A 148 -2.22 1.77 -17.36
CA ASP A 148 -1.53 2.99 -16.98
C ASP A 148 -2.53 4.04 -16.47
N PHE A 149 -2.17 4.72 -15.39
CA PHE A 149 -2.93 5.84 -14.84
C PHE A 149 -2.22 7.16 -15.16
N ARG A 150 -3.01 8.23 -15.19
CA ARG A 150 -2.46 9.57 -15.12
C ARG A 150 -1.93 9.86 -13.71
N ASP A 151 -1.11 10.88 -13.57
CA ASP A 151 -0.70 11.37 -12.25
C ASP A 151 -1.93 11.81 -11.43
N ILE A 152 -2.12 11.18 -10.28
CA ILE A 152 -3.26 11.40 -9.40
C ILE A 152 -2.74 11.94 -8.06
N PRO A 153 -3.13 13.16 -7.70
CA PRO A 153 -2.73 13.75 -6.42
C PRO A 153 -3.60 13.21 -5.27
N PHE A 154 -3.34 12.00 -4.81
CA PHE A 154 -4.11 11.32 -3.74
C PHE A 154 -4.20 12.14 -2.46
N HIS A 155 -3.14 12.86 -2.10
CA HIS A 155 -3.13 13.77 -0.95
C HIS A 155 -4.23 14.83 -1.04
N LYS A 156 -4.40 15.47 -2.21
CA LYS A 156 -5.46 16.48 -2.42
C LYS A 156 -6.87 15.90 -2.37
N LEU A 157 -7.02 14.64 -2.77
CA LEU A 157 -8.30 13.95 -2.67
C LEU A 157 -8.71 13.80 -1.20
N VAL A 158 -7.78 13.39 -0.35
CA VAL A 158 -8.01 13.22 1.09
C VAL A 158 -8.21 14.58 1.78
N GLU A 159 -7.45 15.61 1.41
CA GLU A 159 -7.66 16.99 1.89
C GLU A 159 -9.06 17.51 1.54
N GLY A 160 -9.56 17.20 0.34
CA GLY A 160 -10.92 17.55 -0.10
C GLY A 160 -12.03 16.91 0.74
N LEU A 161 -11.72 15.79 1.42
CA LEU A 161 -12.62 15.12 2.37
C LEU A 161 -12.42 15.58 3.82
N GLY A 162 -11.52 16.54 4.07
CA GLY A 162 -11.25 17.07 5.40
C GLY A 162 -10.11 16.37 6.14
N GLY A 163 -9.35 15.51 5.48
CA GLY A 163 -8.17 14.84 6.03
C GLY A 163 -6.89 15.66 5.85
N TYR A 164 -5.78 15.08 6.30
CA TYR A 164 -4.43 15.58 6.04
C TYR A 164 -3.79 14.73 4.95
N GLY A 165 -3.19 15.36 3.96
CA GLY A 165 -2.47 14.71 2.89
C GLY A 165 -1.09 15.32 2.67
N GLU A 166 -0.09 14.50 2.40
CA GLU A 166 1.30 14.88 2.13
C GLU A 166 1.86 14.06 0.98
N LEU A 167 2.80 14.65 0.21
CA LEU A 167 3.47 14.01 -0.93
C LEU A 167 4.96 13.81 -0.61
#